data_a5945155882128d2c759297e28744e46
#
_entry.id   a5945155882128d2c759297e28744e46
#
_cell.length_a   1.000
_cell.length_b   1.000
_cell.length_c   1.000
_cell.angle_alpha   90.00
_cell.angle_beta   90.00
_cell.angle_gamma   90.00
#
_symmetry.space_group_name_H-M   'P 1'
#
loop_
_entity.id
_entity.type
_entity.pdbx_description
1 polymer ?
#
loop_
_entity_poly.entity_id
_entity_poly.type
_entity_poly.pdbx_seq_one_letter_code
_entity_poly.pdbx_strand_id
1 'polypeptide(L)'
;MAYKIFQIDTSIKQTQDSFTRRTGQYFIRKFQEKFGQLEVSYLDLAKNPPAYITAGWYDAASLPPGARSSEQNKLLLEPNMQPLRDCGLWLFDLAGYMYDAPASFKSWLEHAVQIGLTVAEEWKPLLSGKRVVVISAWGGSEDEVSPELGFASALRKAMKFIGVEDITFFNIFNTEEITATEDDAQRAISRYISDLQL
;
A
#
# COMPACT_ATOMS: atom_id res chain seq x y z
N MET A 1 20.17 4.08 -12.68
CA MET A 1 19.03 3.12 -12.78
C MET A 1 17.75 3.83 -12.43
N ALA A 2 16.61 3.46 -13.02
CA ALA A 2 15.30 4.01 -12.63
C ALA A 2 14.95 3.57 -11.20
N TYR A 3 14.35 4.47 -10.42
CA TYR A 3 13.82 4.10 -9.11
C TYR A 3 12.49 3.36 -9.28
N LYS A 4 12.29 2.28 -8.52
CA LYS A 4 11.08 1.46 -8.66
C LYS A 4 10.10 1.73 -7.52
N ILE A 5 8.87 2.10 -7.89
CA ILE A 5 7.75 2.35 -6.96
C ILE A 5 6.63 1.33 -7.24
N PHE A 6 6.07 0.77 -6.19
CA PHE A 6 4.84 0.01 -6.26
C PHE A 6 3.68 0.88 -5.77
N GLN A 7 2.77 1.24 -6.66
CA GLN A 7 1.60 2.06 -6.33
C GLN A 7 0.33 1.22 -6.33
N ILE A 8 -0.48 1.36 -5.28
CA ILE A 8 -1.78 0.71 -5.12
C ILE A 8 -2.86 1.75 -4.91
N ASP A 9 -3.86 1.75 -5.79
CA ASP A 9 -5.08 2.54 -5.65
C ASP A 9 -6.26 1.68 -5.16
N THR A 10 -7.11 2.28 -4.31
CA THR A 10 -8.29 1.59 -3.75
C THR A 10 -9.59 2.33 -3.97
N SER A 11 -9.55 3.58 -4.41
CA SER A 11 -10.75 4.40 -4.56
C SER A 11 -11.64 3.93 -5.71
N ILE A 12 -12.94 3.79 -5.44
CA ILE A 12 -13.96 3.51 -6.48
C ILE A 12 -14.25 4.70 -7.38
N LYS A 13 -13.85 5.92 -6.98
CA LYS A 13 -14.01 7.15 -7.77
C LYS A 13 -12.97 7.23 -8.88
N GLN A 14 -13.31 7.96 -9.96
CA GLN A 14 -12.33 8.29 -11.00
C GLN A 14 -11.25 9.25 -10.45
N THR A 15 -10.12 9.38 -11.16
CA THR A 15 -9.00 10.18 -10.68
C THR A 15 -9.36 11.63 -10.35
N GLN A 16 -10.14 12.30 -11.21
CA GLN A 16 -10.56 13.69 -11.00
C GLN A 16 -11.44 13.89 -9.75
N ASP A 17 -12.14 12.84 -9.31
CA ASP A 17 -13.09 12.89 -8.19
C ASP A 17 -12.53 12.24 -6.91
N SER A 18 -11.33 11.66 -6.98
CA SER A 18 -10.70 10.94 -5.88
C SER A 18 -9.53 11.74 -5.31
N PHE A 19 -9.63 12.12 -4.06
CA PHE A 19 -8.55 12.79 -3.33
C PHE A 19 -7.28 11.92 -3.29
N THR A 20 -7.39 10.64 -2.97
CA THR A 20 -6.22 9.76 -2.87
C THR A 20 -5.53 9.58 -4.22
N ARG A 21 -6.27 9.35 -5.31
CA ARG A 21 -5.70 9.18 -6.66
C ARG A 21 -4.98 10.46 -7.13
N ARG A 22 -5.60 11.64 -6.94
CA ARG A 22 -4.96 12.92 -7.33
C ARG A 22 -3.69 13.17 -6.52
N THR A 23 -3.75 12.93 -5.21
CA THR A 23 -2.61 13.16 -4.31
C THR A 23 -1.51 12.12 -4.53
N GLY A 24 -1.85 10.87 -4.88
CA GLY A 24 -0.89 9.85 -5.30
C GLY A 24 -0.16 10.23 -6.60
N GLN A 25 -0.91 10.74 -7.60
CA GLN A 25 -0.29 11.29 -8.82
C GLN A 25 0.60 12.51 -8.52
N TYR A 26 0.20 13.36 -7.57
CA TYR A 26 1.03 14.46 -7.11
C TYR A 26 2.34 13.96 -6.50
N PHE A 27 2.29 12.94 -5.64
CA PHE A 27 3.47 12.30 -5.06
C PHE A 27 4.41 11.78 -6.14
N ILE A 28 3.91 10.97 -7.08
CA ILE A 28 4.70 10.40 -8.18
C ILE A 28 5.39 11.51 -9.00
N ARG A 29 4.66 12.57 -9.36
CA ARG A 29 5.22 13.70 -10.10
C ARG A 29 6.35 14.38 -9.31
N LYS A 30 6.12 14.72 -8.03
CA LYS A 30 7.12 15.36 -7.17
C LYS A 30 8.34 14.48 -6.94
N PHE A 31 8.14 13.20 -6.79
CA PHE A 31 9.22 12.23 -6.65
C PHE A 31 10.07 12.18 -7.94
N GLN A 32 9.42 12.15 -9.10
CA GLN A 32 10.11 12.18 -10.41
C GLN A 32 10.87 13.50 -10.65
N GLU A 33 10.30 14.63 -10.24
CA GLU A 33 10.97 15.93 -10.32
C GLU A 33 12.30 15.93 -9.53
N LYS A 34 12.36 15.28 -8.37
CA LYS A 34 13.56 15.23 -7.52
C LYS A 34 14.54 14.14 -7.93
N PHE A 35 14.07 12.93 -8.20
CA PHE A 35 14.93 11.74 -8.37
C PHE A 35 15.10 11.27 -9.81
N GLY A 36 14.39 11.89 -10.76
CA GLY A 36 14.51 11.59 -12.18
C GLY A 36 13.67 10.38 -12.61
N GLN A 37 14.26 9.46 -13.36
CA GLN A 37 13.52 8.39 -14.01
C GLN A 37 12.92 7.39 -13.01
N LEU A 38 11.60 7.14 -13.15
CA LEU A 38 10.82 6.21 -12.36
C LEU A 38 10.28 5.05 -13.20
N GLU A 39 10.16 3.90 -12.57
CA GLU A 39 9.38 2.75 -13.02
C GLU A 39 8.28 2.50 -11.98
N VAL A 40 7.02 2.63 -12.36
CA VAL A 40 5.88 2.46 -11.46
C VAL A 40 5.16 1.16 -11.80
N SER A 41 5.20 0.20 -10.87
CA SER A 41 4.30 -0.96 -10.89
C SER A 41 2.98 -0.53 -10.27
N TYR A 42 1.90 -0.52 -11.04
CA TYR A 42 0.60 0.02 -10.63
C TYR A 42 -0.47 -1.06 -10.50
N LEU A 43 -1.23 -1.03 -9.40
CA LEU A 43 -2.33 -1.92 -9.12
C LEU A 43 -3.57 -1.13 -8.67
N ASP A 44 -4.69 -1.28 -9.38
CA ASP A 44 -5.98 -0.67 -9.03
C ASP A 44 -6.91 -1.74 -8.44
N LEU A 45 -7.01 -1.77 -7.11
CA LEU A 45 -7.82 -2.74 -6.37
C LEU A 45 -9.33 -2.45 -6.42
N ALA A 46 -9.73 -1.27 -6.88
CA ALA A 46 -11.13 -0.99 -7.12
C ALA A 46 -11.61 -1.62 -8.44
N LYS A 47 -10.73 -1.72 -9.43
CA LYS A 47 -11.02 -2.37 -10.72
C LYS A 47 -10.74 -3.86 -10.72
N ASN A 48 -9.69 -4.28 -9.99
CA ASN A 48 -9.22 -5.66 -9.94
C ASN A 48 -9.10 -6.10 -8.46
N PRO A 49 -10.23 -6.24 -7.74
CA PRO A 49 -10.19 -6.68 -6.35
C PRO A 49 -9.72 -8.13 -6.28
N PRO A 50 -8.76 -8.47 -5.40
CA PRO A 50 -8.35 -9.85 -5.22
C PRO A 50 -9.47 -10.68 -4.58
N ALA A 51 -9.48 -11.97 -4.87
CA ALA A 51 -10.34 -12.90 -4.15
C ALA A 51 -9.95 -12.96 -2.66
N TYR A 52 -10.87 -13.41 -1.82
CA TYR A 52 -10.52 -13.71 -0.43
C TYR A 52 -9.59 -14.93 -0.37
N ILE A 53 -8.70 -14.97 0.62
CA ILE A 53 -7.85 -16.14 0.83
C ILE A 53 -8.72 -17.37 1.18
N THR A 54 -8.30 -18.51 0.68
CA THR A 54 -8.93 -19.82 0.96
C THR A 54 -7.98 -20.70 1.76
N ALA A 55 -8.49 -21.80 2.33
CA ALA A 55 -7.64 -22.79 3.00
C ALA A 55 -6.53 -23.29 2.07
N GLY A 56 -6.86 -23.64 0.82
CA GLY A 56 -5.87 -24.10 -0.15
C GLY A 56 -4.81 -23.02 -0.49
N TRP A 57 -5.21 -21.75 -0.56
CA TRP A 57 -4.27 -20.64 -0.71
C TRP A 57 -3.33 -20.52 0.51
N TYR A 58 -3.91 -20.56 1.72
CA TYR A 58 -3.15 -20.46 2.96
C TYR A 58 -2.12 -21.61 3.10
N ASP A 59 -2.54 -22.84 2.80
CA ASP A 59 -1.66 -24.00 2.81
C ASP A 59 -0.49 -23.81 1.82
N ALA A 60 -0.78 -23.35 0.60
CA ALA A 60 0.24 -23.05 -0.40
C ALA A 60 1.20 -21.95 0.05
N ALA A 61 0.68 -20.85 0.59
CA ALA A 61 1.48 -19.70 1.05
C ALA A 61 2.39 -20.04 2.23
N SER A 62 1.99 -21.02 3.06
CA SER A 62 2.71 -21.50 4.24
C SER A 62 3.82 -22.50 3.93
N LEU A 63 3.94 -22.96 2.69
CA LEU A 63 5.01 -23.85 2.25
C LEU A 63 6.18 -23.10 1.62
N PRO A 64 7.43 -23.55 1.79
CA PRO A 64 8.54 -23.03 1.02
C PRO A 64 8.36 -23.33 -0.48
N PRO A 65 8.84 -22.47 -1.39
CA PRO A 65 8.62 -22.60 -2.83
C PRO A 65 8.95 -23.98 -3.42
N GLY A 66 10.01 -24.61 -2.93
CA GLY A 66 10.45 -25.94 -3.40
C GLY A 66 9.56 -27.11 -2.93
N ALA A 67 8.67 -26.89 -1.96
CA ALA A 67 7.75 -27.91 -1.44
C ALA A 67 6.33 -27.80 -2.05
N ARG A 68 6.07 -26.79 -2.88
CA ARG A 68 4.76 -26.54 -3.49
C ARG A 68 4.55 -27.37 -4.74
N SER A 69 3.35 -27.92 -4.90
CA SER A 69 2.90 -28.48 -6.18
C SER A 69 2.70 -27.39 -7.25
N SER A 70 2.58 -27.78 -8.53
CA SER A 70 2.26 -26.85 -9.62
C SER A 70 0.92 -26.14 -9.40
N GLU A 71 -0.08 -26.84 -8.88
CA GLU A 71 -1.39 -26.31 -8.55
C GLU A 71 -1.31 -25.27 -7.43
N GLN A 72 -0.56 -25.58 -6.36
CA GLN A 72 -0.32 -24.64 -5.26
C GLN A 72 0.41 -23.39 -5.72
N ASN A 73 1.42 -23.52 -6.58
CA ASN A 73 2.10 -22.34 -7.14
C ASN A 73 1.14 -21.46 -7.96
N LYS A 74 0.20 -22.04 -8.73
CA LYS A 74 -0.80 -21.27 -9.48
C LYS A 74 -1.73 -20.47 -8.57
N LEU A 75 -2.09 -20.97 -7.39
CA LEU A 75 -2.93 -20.23 -6.44
C LEU A 75 -2.26 -18.96 -5.92
N LEU A 76 -0.92 -18.86 -5.97
CA LEU A 76 -0.16 -17.74 -5.46
C LEU A 76 0.20 -16.70 -6.52
N LEU A 77 -0.20 -16.90 -7.78
CA LEU A 77 0.13 -15.98 -8.88
C LEU A 77 -0.70 -14.68 -8.81
N GLU A 78 -1.92 -14.77 -8.29
CA GLU A 78 -2.83 -13.64 -8.21
C GLU A 78 -3.32 -13.43 -6.76
N PRO A 79 -3.31 -12.19 -6.28
CA PRO A 79 -2.72 -11.00 -6.93
C PRO A 79 -1.19 -11.10 -7.02
N ASN A 80 -0.60 -10.46 -8.06
CA ASN A 80 0.85 -10.44 -8.21
C ASN A 80 1.53 -9.67 -7.07
N MET A 81 2.25 -10.39 -6.22
CA MET A 81 2.96 -9.83 -5.06
C MET A 81 4.45 -9.53 -5.31
N GLN A 82 4.97 -9.86 -6.49
CA GLN A 82 6.38 -9.67 -6.81
C GLN A 82 6.86 -8.20 -6.66
N PRO A 83 6.05 -7.16 -6.96
CA PRO A 83 6.46 -5.77 -6.76
C PRO A 83 6.84 -5.43 -5.30
N LEU A 84 6.35 -6.17 -4.30
CA LEU A 84 6.79 -6.00 -2.90
C LEU A 84 8.30 -6.25 -2.73
N ARG A 85 8.88 -7.15 -3.50
CA ARG A 85 10.34 -7.40 -3.49
C ARG A 85 11.08 -6.41 -4.37
N ASP A 86 10.55 -6.15 -5.57
CA ASP A 86 11.27 -5.46 -6.64
C ASP A 86 11.33 -3.94 -6.45
N CYS A 87 10.35 -3.36 -5.74
CA CYS A 87 10.25 -1.93 -5.52
C CYS A 87 10.81 -1.53 -4.16
N GLY A 88 11.53 -0.41 -4.11
CA GLY A 88 12.11 0.15 -2.89
C GLY A 88 11.13 0.97 -2.08
N LEU A 89 10.13 1.57 -2.74
CA LEU A 89 9.06 2.35 -2.14
C LEU A 89 7.70 1.80 -2.58
N TRP A 90 6.77 1.72 -1.62
CA TRP A 90 5.37 1.38 -1.87
C TRP A 90 4.51 2.58 -1.53
N LEU A 91 3.67 2.97 -2.47
CA LEU A 91 2.71 4.06 -2.33
C LEU A 91 1.30 3.47 -2.28
N PHE A 92 0.62 3.63 -1.15
CA PHE A 92 -0.74 3.14 -0.95
C PHE A 92 -1.71 4.31 -0.92
N ASP A 93 -2.55 4.42 -1.96
CA ASP A 93 -3.58 5.43 -2.10
C ASP A 93 -4.92 4.85 -1.61
N LEU A 94 -5.23 5.06 -0.32
CA LEU A 94 -6.29 4.36 0.41
C LEU A 94 -7.50 5.27 0.68
N ALA A 95 -8.62 4.98 0.05
CA ALA A 95 -9.90 5.61 0.43
C ALA A 95 -10.37 5.04 1.77
N GLY A 96 -10.72 5.89 2.72
CA GLY A 96 -11.27 5.47 4.01
C GLY A 96 -12.75 5.11 3.89
N TYR A 97 -13.11 3.85 4.11
CA TYR A 97 -14.50 3.39 4.14
C TYR A 97 -14.79 2.74 5.49
N MET A 98 -15.87 3.22 6.15
CA MET A 98 -16.28 2.71 7.47
C MET A 98 -15.11 2.68 8.48
N TYR A 99 -14.37 3.79 8.55
CA TYR A 99 -13.25 4.01 9.47
C TYR A 99 -12.02 3.08 9.25
N ASP A 100 -11.93 2.40 8.12
CA ASP A 100 -10.82 1.50 7.79
C ASP A 100 -10.45 1.59 6.30
N ALA A 101 -9.39 0.88 5.92
CA ALA A 101 -9.06 0.67 4.52
C ALA A 101 -10.15 -0.16 3.82
N PRO A 102 -10.33 0.00 2.48
CA PRO A 102 -11.31 -0.81 1.76
C PRO A 102 -11.04 -2.31 1.89
N ALA A 103 -12.12 -3.12 1.87
CA ALA A 103 -12.03 -4.58 1.96
C ALA A 103 -11.10 -5.19 0.88
N SER A 104 -11.05 -4.58 -0.31
CA SER A 104 -10.11 -4.99 -1.37
C SER A 104 -8.65 -4.84 -0.97
N PHE A 105 -8.29 -3.77 -0.25
CA PHE A 105 -6.94 -3.59 0.28
C PHE A 105 -6.64 -4.60 1.39
N LYS A 106 -7.59 -4.85 2.28
CA LYS A 106 -7.42 -5.85 3.34
C LYS A 106 -7.23 -7.24 2.76
N SER A 107 -8.04 -7.62 1.77
CA SER A 107 -7.85 -8.90 1.05
C SER A 107 -6.48 -8.97 0.36
N TRP A 108 -6.05 -7.89 -0.32
CA TRP A 108 -4.72 -7.82 -0.91
C TRP A 108 -3.61 -7.97 0.15
N LEU A 109 -3.75 -7.30 1.28
CA LEU A 109 -2.76 -7.35 2.37
C LEU A 109 -2.63 -8.76 2.96
N GLU A 110 -3.72 -9.52 3.02
CA GLU A 110 -3.69 -10.93 3.43
C GLU A 110 -2.90 -11.81 2.47
N HIS A 111 -2.92 -11.52 1.17
CA HIS A 111 -2.09 -12.21 0.18
C HIS A 111 -0.60 -11.85 0.27
N ALA A 112 -0.25 -10.75 0.95
CA ALA A 112 1.16 -10.32 1.04
C ALA A 112 2.03 -11.28 1.88
N VAL A 113 1.45 -12.11 2.74
CA VAL A 113 2.21 -13.01 3.61
C VAL A 113 2.40 -14.37 2.95
N GLN A 114 3.59 -14.59 2.37
CA GLN A 114 3.95 -15.82 1.68
C GLN A 114 5.39 -16.22 2.03
N ILE A 115 5.59 -17.48 2.42
CA ILE A 115 6.93 -18.02 2.65
C ILE A 115 7.72 -18.03 1.33
N GLY A 116 8.96 -17.53 1.38
CA GLY A 116 9.84 -17.39 0.24
C GLY A 116 9.62 -16.11 -0.59
N LEU A 117 8.61 -15.29 -0.25
CA LEU A 117 8.37 -13.98 -0.88
C LEU A 117 8.57 -12.84 0.11
N THR A 118 7.74 -12.74 1.14
CA THR A 118 7.75 -11.66 2.14
C THR A 118 8.27 -12.11 3.51
N VAL A 119 8.17 -13.41 3.78
CA VAL A 119 8.71 -14.06 4.98
C VAL A 119 9.49 -15.31 4.60
N ALA A 120 10.50 -15.66 5.40
CA ALA A 120 11.19 -16.94 5.35
C ALA A 120 10.47 -17.99 6.22
N GLU A 121 11.02 -19.20 6.29
CA GLU A 121 10.59 -20.20 7.25
C GLU A 121 10.69 -19.65 8.70
N GLU A 122 9.90 -20.16 9.59
CA GLU A 122 9.73 -19.63 10.96
C GLU A 122 9.22 -18.18 10.99
N TRP A 123 8.57 -17.72 9.92
CA TRP A 123 7.98 -16.39 9.77
C TRP A 123 8.95 -15.22 9.90
N LYS A 124 10.23 -15.45 9.60
CA LYS A 124 11.25 -14.39 9.62
C LYS A 124 11.01 -13.40 8.48
N PRO A 125 10.98 -12.08 8.74
CA PRO A 125 10.73 -11.07 7.71
C PRO A 125 11.82 -11.02 6.65
N LEU A 126 11.45 -10.76 5.39
CA LEU A 126 12.39 -10.69 4.24
C LEU A 126 12.47 -9.31 3.59
N LEU A 127 11.58 -8.36 3.96
CA LEU A 127 11.44 -7.09 3.24
C LEU A 127 12.02 -5.88 4.00
N SER A 128 13.14 -6.09 4.71
CA SER A 128 13.84 -4.98 5.39
C SER A 128 14.34 -3.92 4.40
N GLY A 129 14.40 -2.67 4.85
CA GLY A 129 14.88 -1.53 4.05
C GLY A 129 13.90 -1.01 3.00
N LYS A 130 12.67 -1.54 2.96
CA LYS A 130 11.59 -0.97 2.15
C LYS A 130 10.94 0.21 2.87
N ARG A 131 10.35 1.11 2.10
CA ARG A 131 9.63 2.29 2.59
C ARG A 131 8.19 2.26 2.11
N VAL A 132 7.27 2.62 3.02
CA VAL A 132 5.85 2.75 2.70
C VAL A 132 5.40 4.19 2.90
N VAL A 133 4.72 4.72 1.91
CA VAL A 133 3.98 5.97 1.99
C VAL A 133 2.50 5.66 1.83
N VAL A 134 1.70 6.12 2.76
CA VAL A 134 0.24 5.96 2.74
C VAL A 134 -0.40 7.32 2.56
N ILE A 135 -1.20 7.47 1.54
CA ILE A 135 -2.08 8.62 1.34
C ILE A 135 -3.50 8.13 1.59
N SER A 136 -4.14 8.63 2.63
CA SER A 136 -5.51 8.24 2.96
C SER A 136 -6.47 9.43 2.89
N ALA A 137 -7.75 9.17 2.59
CA ALA A 137 -8.78 10.19 2.50
C ALA A 137 -10.05 9.76 3.24
N TRP A 138 -10.55 10.64 4.11
CA TRP A 138 -11.62 10.39 5.07
C TRP A 138 -12.72 11.44 4.96
N GLY A 139 -13.99 11.01 5.06
CA GLY A 139 -15.14 11.92 5.03
C GLY A 139 -15.19 12.86 6.22
N GLY A 140 -14.92 12.34 7.42
CA GLY A 140 -14.94 13.09 8.67
C GLY A 140 -13.65 13.81 9.01
N SER A 141 -13.66 14.53 10.12
CA SER A 141 -12.50 15.21 10.69
C SER A 141 -11.48 14.24 11.29
N GLU A 142 -10.29 14.72 11.59
CA GLU A 142 -9.23 13.93 12.22
C GLU A 142 -9.67 13.34 13.57
N ASP A 143 -10.35 14.13 14.40
CA ASP A 143 -10.84 13.71 15.72
C ASP A 143 -11.90 12.61 15.62
N GLU A 144 -12.79 12.70 14.62
CA GLU A 144 -13.85 11.70 14.40
C GLU A 144 -13.31 10.38 13.86
N VAL A 145 -12.34 10.43 12.95
CA VAL A 145 -11.80 9.25 12.29
C VAL A 145 -10.72 8.58 13.15
N SER A 146 -9.88 9.37 13.80
CA SER A 146 -8.76 8.89 14.64
C SER A 146 -7.96 7.74 14.02
N PRO A 147 -7.42 7.88 12.80
CA PRO A 147 -6.85 6.75 12.05
C PRO A 147 -5.69 6.06 12.78
N GLU A 148 -4.97 6.77 13.62
CA GLU A 148 -3.85 6.22 14.42
C GLU A 148 -4.31 5.20 15.47
N LEU A 149 -5.57 5.28 15.94
CA LEU A 149 -6.12 4.33 16.91
C LEU A 149 -6.60 3.01 16.26
N GLY A 150 -6.86 3.02 14.94
CA GLY A 150 -7.39 1.87 14.20
C GLY A 150 -6.49 1.45 13.03
N PHE A 151 -6.84 1.95 11.85
CA PHE A 151 -6.23 1.57 10.57
C PHE A 151 -4.71 1.68 10.53
N ALA A 152 -4.13 2.83 10.89
CA ALA A 152 -2.69 3.05 10.80
C ALA A 152 -1.92 2.14 11.76
N SER A 153 -2.42 1.92 12.98
CA SER A 153 -1.85 0.98 13.95
C SER A 153 -1.85 -0.47 13.41
N ALA A 154 -2.96 -0.91 12.82
CA ALA A 154 -3.07 -2.25 12.24
C ALA A 154 -2.11 -2.43 11.05
N LEU A 155 -2.04 -1.44 10.15
CA LEU A 155 -1.15 -1.47 9.00
C LEU A 155 0.33 -1.50 9.42
N ARG A 156 0.73 -0.67 10.41
CA ARG A 156 2.12 -0.71 10.94
C ARG A 156 2.49 -2.10 11.46
N LYS A 157 1.58 -2.78 12.17
CA LYS A 157 1.84 -4.15 12.66
C LYS A 157 1.98 -5.15 11.52
N ALA A 158 1.11 -5.07 10.49
CA ALA A 158 1.18 -5.94 9.32
C ALA A 158 2.47 -5.72 8.53
N MET A 159 2.88 -4.46 8.30
CA MET A 159 4.12 -4.14 7.61
C MET A 159 5.36 -4.59 8.39
N LYS A 160 5.39 -4.36 9.70
CA LYS A 160 6.48 -4.83 10.57
C LYS A 160 6.62 -6.35 10.53
N PHE A 161 5.52 -7.09 10.44
CA PHE A 161 5.55 -8.55 10.34
C PHE A 161 6.32 -9.05 9.11
N ILE A 162 6.28 -8.33 8.00
CA ILE A 162 7.05 -8.65 6.78
C ILE A 162 8.40 -7.91 6.69
N GLY A 163 8.75 -7.08 7.69
CA GLY A 163 10.07 -6.43 7.82
C GLY A 163 10.12 -4.95 7.46
N VAL A 164 8.98 -4.29 7.25
CA VAL A 164 8.93 -2.88 6.88
C VAL A 164 8.56 -2.03 8.10
N GLU A 165 9.47 -1.12 8.49
CA GLU A 165 9.28 -0.23 9.65
C GLU A 165 9.17 1.25 9.25
N ASP A 166 9.70 1.63 8.07
CA ASP A 166 9.62 3.01 7.56
C ASP A 166 8.27 3.24 6.88
N ILE A 167 7.30 3.79 7.64
CA ILE A 167 5.94 4.05 7.15
C ILE A 167 5.54 5.48 7.49
N THR A 168 5.22 6.26 6.46
CA THR A 168 4.75 7.64 6.56
C THR A 168 3.30 7.74 6.10
N PHE A 169 2.46 8.47 6.84
CA PHE A 169 1.06 8.70 6.51
C PHE A 169 0.81 10.17 6.16
N PHE A 170 0.05 10.38 5.09
CA PHE A 170 -0.52 11.65 4.70
C PHE A 170 -2.03 11.51 4.64
N ASN A 171 -2.72 12.05 5.63
CA ASN A 171 -4.16 11.94 5.75
C ASN A 171 -4.85 13.19 5.18
N ILE A 172 -5.95 12.98 4.48
CA ILE A 172 -6.83 14.02 3.96
C ILE A 172 -8.18 13.84 4.67
N PHE A 173 -8.62 14.85 5.37
CA PHE A 173 -9.86 14.84 6.15
C PHE A 173 -10.92 15.74 5.52
N ASN A 174 -12.17 15.62 6.00
CA ASN A 174 -13.33 16.42 5.60
C ASN A 174 -13.59 16.37 4.09
N THR A 175 -13.43 15.21 3.45
CA THR A 175 -13.53 15.09 1.99
C THR A 175 -14.96 15.22 1.44
N GLU A 176 -15.96 15.26 2.32
CA GLU A 176 -17.37 15.55 1.99
C GLU A 176 -17.72 17.04 2.10
N GLU A 177 -16.76 17.86 2.57
CA GLU A 177 -16.93 19.29 2.78
C GLU A 177 -15.99 20.13 1.90
N ILE A 178 -16.24 21.46 1.86
CA ILE A 178 -15.36 22.42 1.19
C ILE A 178 -14.01 22.56 1.92
N THR A 179 -13.93 22.09 3.16
CA THR A 179 -12.78 22.20 4.06
C THR A 179 -11.79 21.04 3.94
N ALA A 180 -11.84 20.28 2.85
CA ALA A 180 -10.91 19.15 2.62
C ALA A 180 -9.43 19.59 2.74
N THR A 181 -8.63 18.79 3.46
CA THR A 181 -7.22 19.10 3.74
C THR A 181 -6.24 18.59 2.67
N GLU A 182 -6.67 18.47 1.42
CA GLU A 182 -5.82 17.96 0.31
C GLU A 182 -4.57 18.80 0.11
N ASP A 183 -4.70 20.14 0.13
CA ASP A 183 -3.57 21.06 -0.03
C ASP A 183 -2.53 20.93 1.10
N ASP A 184 -3.00 20.66 2.33
CA ASP A 184 -2.11 20.42 3.48
C ASP A 184 -1.32 19.12 3.29
N ALA A 185 -1.97 18.06 2.85
CA ALA A 185 -1.32 16.79 2.52
C ALA A 185 -0.29 16.96 1.39
N GLN A 186 -0.62 17.69 0.34
CA GLN A 186 0.32 17.98 -0.77
C GLN A 186 1.53 18.82 -0.32
N ARG A 187 1.34 19.80 0.57
CA ARG A 187 2.44 20.56 1.17
C ARG A 187 3.34 19.68 2.02
N ALA A 188 2.75 18.79 2.84
CA ALA A 188 3.50 17.84 3.66
C ALA A 188 4.29 16.82 2.80
N ILE A 189 3.69 16.30 1.73
CA ILE A 189 4.35 15.45 0.73
C ILE A 189 5.55 16.16 0.09
N SER A 190 5.39 17.43 -0.30
CA SER A 190 6.48 18.20 -0.91
C SER A 190 7.67 18.36 0.03
N ARG A 191 7.44 18.63 1.32
CA ARG A 191 8.49 18.68 2.34
C ARG A 191 9.15 17.33 2.54
N TYR A 192 8.34 16.28 2.72
CA TYR A 192 8.84 14.90 2.87
C TYR A 192 9.75 14.51 1.71
N ILE A 193 9.31 14.72 0.46
CA ILE A 193 10.13 14.41 -0.72
C ILE A 193 11.39 15.27 -0.75
N SER A 194 11.30 16.58 -0.38
CA SER A 194 12.47 17.46 -0.30
C SER A 194 13.55 16.95 0.66
N ASP A 195 13.15 16.36 1.77
CA ASP A 195 14.06 15.89 2.83
C ASP A 195 14.51 14.43 2.61
N LEU A 196 13.84 13.71 1.69
CA LEU A 196 14.08 12.30 1.43
C LEU A 196 15.49 12.08 0.86
N GLN A 197 16.22 11.13 1.44
CA GLN A 197 17.46 10.58 0.93
C GLN A 197 17.24 9.12 0.51
N LEU A 198 17.73 8.72 -0.66
CA LEU A 198 17.60 7.37 -1.22
C LEU A 198 18.92 6.61 -1.17
#